data_131990eece2de4fa76542303009e699a
#
_entry.id   131990eece2de4fa76542303009e699a
#
_cell.length_a   1.000
_cell.length_b   1.000
_cell.length_c   1.000
_cell.angle_alpha   90.00
_cell.angle_beta   90.00
_cell.angle_gamma   90.00
#
_symmetry.space_group_name_H-M   'P 1'
#
loop_
_entity.id
_entity.type
_entity.pdbx_description
1 polymer ?
#
loop_
_entity_poly.entity_id
_entity_poly.type
_entity_poly.pdbx_seq_one_letter_code
_entity_poly.pdbx_strand_id
1 'polypeptide(L)'
;MDNKSWDGLAADYDKSVEDNQNPLIINYLEKEIEILDGLCQKHGDSYTNFSIIDMGAGTGRVVFALDKKLRNDSIKFFGVENSDSMLNYANQKNISHDGLSEITFLKYDLTDSKLSQYFELKNSNIVMCSYNTLGVVPSDKRLSFINNMKTIAGKNGLVILTMFNGDDFGFVAPKMYHSMLPMIKQIDDDSFDETNRVFHNSIGFRSQWFTKNEIKSMLDTSLEPIPIDVVIDDKCHTFGNVFVNVIA
;
A
#
# COMPACT_ATOMS: atom_id res chain seq x y z
N MET A 1 -13.45 -3.59 7.30
CA MET A 1 -14.07 -4.38 6.21
C MET A 1 -13.83 -5.83 6.49
N ASP A 2 -14.81 -6.68 6.25
CA ASP A 2 -14.57 -8.11 6.16
C ASP A 2 -14.05 -8.45 4.74
N ASN A 3 -13.48 -9.64 4.57
CA ASN A 3 -12.92 -10.07 3.28
C ASN A 3 -13.93 -10.05 2.13
N LYS A 4 -15.22 -10.22 2.44
CA LYS A 4 -16.28 -10.28 1.42
C LYS A 4 -16.48 -8.95 0.69
N SER A 5 -16.15 -7.82 1.32
CA SER A 5 -16.27 -6.51 0.67
C SER A 5 -15.22 -6.31 -0.43
N TRP A 6 -13.99 -6.76 -0.25
CA TRP A 6 -12.94 -6.66 -1.26
C TRP A 6 -13.15 -7.63 -2.42
N ASP A 7 -13.70 -8.82 -2.17
CA ASP A 7 -14.05 -9.78 -3.23
C ASP A 7 -15.03 -9.18 -4.25
N GLY A 8 -15.98 -8.37 -3.79
CA GLY A 8 -16.91 -7.65 -4.67
C GLY A 8 -16.30 -6.48 -5.45
N LEU A 9 -15.13 -5.97 -5.06
CA LEU A 9 -14.50 -4.79 -5.65
C LEU A 9 -13.36 -5.16 -6.63
N ALA A 10 -12.83 -6.38 -6.58
CA ALA A 10 -11.64 -6.79 -7.32
C ALA A 10 -11.75 -6.60 -8.84
N ALA A 11 -12.90 -6.87 -9.42
CA ALA A 11 -13.14 -6.73 -10.87
C ALA A 11 -13.00 -5.28 -11.40
N ASP A 12 -13.27 -4.29 -10.55
CA ASP A 12 -13.22 -2.88 -10.91
C ASP A 12 -12.02 -2.16 -10.30
N TYR A 13 -11.20 -2.86 -9.50
CA TYR A 13 -10.05 -2.27 -8.82
C TYR A 13 -9.01 -1.72 -9.82
N ASP A 14 -8.56 -2.53 -10.75
CA ASP A 14 -7.54 -2.11 -11.71
C ASP A 14 -8.02 -0.92 -12.55
N LYS A 15 -9.28 -0.93 -13.01
CA LYS A 15 -9.88 0.19 -13.76
C LYS A 15 -9.93 1.48 -12.94
N SER A 16 -10.11 1.37 -11.63
CA SER A 16 -10.24 2.52 -10.73
C SER A 16 -8.89 3.00 -10.19
N VAL A 17 -7.84 2.18 -10.26
CA VAL A 17 -6.51 2.47 -9.74
C VAL A 17 -5.49 2.45 -10.89
N GLU A 18 -5.08 1.28 -11.38
CA GLU A 18 -3.99 1.15 -12.37
C GLU A 18 -4.32 1.79 -13.72
N ASP A 19 -5.54 1.59 -14.22
CA ASP A 19 -6.02 2.10 -15.51
C ASP A 19 -6.76 3.43 -15.39
N ASN A 20 -6.73 4.06 -14.21
CA ASN A 20 -7.42 5.33 -13.97
C ASN A 20 -6.85 6.43 -14.87
N GLN A 21 -7.74 7.20 -15.51
CA GLN A 21 -7.34 8.28 -16.43
C GLN A 21 -7.26 9.65 -15.75
N ASN A 22 -7.55 9.73 -14.44
CA ASN A 22 -7.44 10.97 -13.69
C ASN A 22 -5.95 11.30 -13.42
N PRO A 23 -5.44 12.45 -13.88
CA PRO A 23 -4.04 12.84 -13.67
C PRO A 23 -3.62 12.83 -12.19
N LEU A 24 -4.54 13.10 -11.27
CA LEU A 24 -4.29 13.04 -9.84
C LEU A 24 -3.85 11.65 -9.39
N ILE A 25 -4.56 10.60 -9.84
CA ILE A 25 -4.25 9.21 -9.50
C ILE A 25 -2.97 8.78 -10.21
N ILE A 26 -2.86 9.05 -11.52
CA ILE A 26 -1.67 8.70 -12.32
C ILE A 26 -0.41 9.25 -11.66
N ASN A 27 -0.39 10.57 -11.38
CA ASN A 27 0.78 11.22 -10.78
C ASN A 27 1.12 10.67 -9.40
N TYR A 28 0.10 10.32 -8.59
CA TYR A 28 0.33 9.68 -7.30
C TYR A 28 1.02 8.33 -7.47
N LEU A 29 0.47 7.46 -8.32
CA LEU A 29 0.97 6.10 -8.52
C LEU A 29 2.39 6.09 -9.08
N GLU A 30 2.70 6.96 -10.03
CA GLU A 30 4.03 7.08 -10.62
C GLU A 30 5.06 7.51 -9.57
N LYS A 31 4.76 8.56 -8.79
CA LYS A 31 5.64 9.04 -7.73
C LYS A 31 5.80 8.04 -6.58
N GLU A 32 4.72 7.35 -6.20
CA GLU A 32 4.79 6.28 -5.20
C GLU A 32 5.81 5.22 -5.63
N ILE A 33 5.71 4.71 -6.87
CA ILE A 33 6.63 3.68 -7.38
C ILE A 33 8.04 4.23 -7.53
N GLU A 34 8.24 5.48 -7.94
CA GLU A 34 9.58 6.10 -8.03
C GLU A 34 10.27 6.16 -6.67
N ILE A 35 9.55 6.59 -5.62
CA ILE A 35 10.10 6.65 -4.26
C ILE A 35 10.39 5.24 -3.73
N LEU A 36 9.47 4.29 -3.91
CA LEU A 36 9.65 2.91 -3.48
C LEU A 36 10.85 2.24 -4.16
N ASP A 37 11.00 2.42 -5.46
CA ASP A 37 12.15 1.93 -6.24
C ASP A 37 13.47 2.48 -5.68
N GLY A 38 13.57 3.79 -5.47
CA GLY A 38 14.75 4.42 -4.88
C GLY A 38 15.10 3.90 -3.48
N LEU A 39 14.09 3.63 -2.64
CA LEU A 39 14.30 3.03 -1.32
C LEU A 39 14.79 1.57 -1.42
N CYS A 40 14.23 0.79 -2.35
CA CYS A 40 14.64 -0.59 -2.59
C CYS A 40 16.07 -0.68 -3.11
N GLN A 41 16.44 0.16 -4.08
CA GLN A 41 17.81 0.23 -4.61
C GLN A 41 18.82 0.58 -3.51
N LYS A 42 18.54 1.64 -2.73
CA LYS A 42 19.39 2.05 -1.62
C LYS A 42 19.57 0.95 -0.57
N HIS A 43 18.52 0.17 -0.30
CA HIS A 43 18.62 -0.98 0.60
C HIS A 43 19.49 -2.08 -0.01
N GLY A 44 19.30 -2.38 -1.30
CA GLY A 44 20.08 -3.35 -2.06
C GLY A 44 21.57 -3.03 -2.14
N ASP A 45 21.97 -1.75 -2.09
CA ASP A 45 23.39 -1.34 -2.01
C ASP A 45 24.07 -1.82 -0.72
N SER A 46 23.30 -2.04 0.34
CA SER A 46 23.82 -2.46 1.65
C SER A 46 23.57 -3.94 1.97
N TYR A 47 22.58 -4.55 1.36
CA TYR A 47 22.12 -5.92 1.65
C TYR A 47 21.84 -6.68 0.37
N THR A 48 22.50 -7.83 0.18
CA THR A 48 22.40 -8.64 -1.05
C THR A 48 21.41 -9.79 -0.96
N ASN A 49 20.91 -10.09 0.24
CA ASN A 49 20.00 -11.19 0.49
C ASN A 49 18.79 -10.70 1.30
N PHE A 50 17.77 -10.20 0.60
CA PHE A 50 16.53 -9.73 1.18
C PHE A 50 15.35 -10.05 0.26
N SER A 51 14.16 -10.01 0.84
CA SER A 51 12.91 -10.11 0.09
C SER A 51 12.14 -8.79 0.16
N ILE A 52 11.31 -8.54 -0.85
CA ILE A 52 10.35 -7.44 -0.85
C ILE A 52 8.96 -8.03 -0.64
N ILE A 53 8.29 -7.59 0.43
CA ILE A 53 6.99 -8.10 0.83
C ILE A 53 5.98 -6.96 0.83
N ASP A 54 4.94 -7.04 -0.01
CA ASP A 54 3.83 -6.08 -0.05
C ASP A 54 2.64 -6.65 0.73
N MET A 55 2.30 -6.01 1.85
CA MET A 55 1.22 -6.42 2.74
C MET A 55 -0.08 -5.68 2.39
N GLY A 56 -1.03 -6.40 1.82
CA GLY A 56 -2.22 -5.89 1.16
C GLY A 56 -1.95 -5.63 -0.32
N ALA A 57 -1.32 -6.61 -0.97
CA ALA A 57 -0.85 -6.48 -2.35
C ALA A 57 -1.97 -6.28 -3.39
N GLY A 58 -3.23 -6.57 -3.03
CA GLY A 58 -4.36 -6.47 -3.94
C GLY A 58 -4.14 -7.30 -5.21
N THR A 59 -4.21 -6.65 -6.36
CA THR A 59 -3.95 -7.27 -7.68
C THR A 59 -2.47 -7.31 -8.08
N GLY A 60 -1.54 -6.96 -7.16
CA GLY A 60 -0.09 -7.08 -7.36
C GLY A 60 0.60 -5.85 -7.96
N ARG A 61 -0.07 -4.72 -8.09
CA ARG A 61 0.42 -3.50 -8.76
C ARG A 61 1.86 -3.13 -8.37
N VAL A 62 2.12 -2.99 -7.08
CA VAL A 62 3.43 -2.53 -6.58
C VAL A 62 4.50 -3.60 -6.81
N VAL A 63 4.17 -4.86 -6.55
CA VAL A 63 5.07 -6.00 -6.77
C VAL A 63 5.56 -6.05 -8.21
N PHE A 64 4.64 -6.02 -9.18
CA PHE A 64 4.98 -6.07 -10.60
C PHE A 64 5.74 -4.83 -11.07
N ALA A 65 5.37 -3.63 -10.59
CA ALA A 65 6.03 -2.41 -10.97
C ALA A 65 7.48 -2.36 -10.47
N LEU A 66 7.73 -2.79 -9.23
CA LEU A 66 9.08 -2.82 -8.65
C LEU A 66 9.96 -3.89 -9.29
N ASP A 67 9.43 -5.10 -9.57
CA ASP A 67 10.20 -6.13 -10.26
C ASP A 67 10.67 -5.66 -11.65
N LYS A 68 9.78 -5.00 -12.41
CA LYS A 68 10.15 -4.41 -13.71
C LYS A 68 11.22 -3.32 -13.62
N LYS A 69 11.24 -2.53 -12.55
CA LYS A 69 12.22 -1.47 -12.34
C LYS A 69 13.57 -1.99 -11.84
N LEU A 70 13.56 -2.82 -10.82
CA LEU A 70 14.77 -3.33 -10.16
C LEU A 70 15.53 -4.34 -11.04
N ARG A 71 14.80 -5.17 -11.82
CA ARG A 71 15.36 -6.17 -12.75
C ARG A 71 16.47 -7.01 -12.15
N ASN A 72 16.22 -7.51 -10.94
CA ASN A 72 17.20 -8.27 -10.14
C ASN A 72 16.62 -9.64 -9.77
N ASP A 73 17.07 -10.71 -10.41
CA ASP A 73 16.63 -12.07 -10.22
C ASP A 73 16.97 -12.68 -8.85
N SER A 74 17.86 -12.04 -8.10
CA SER A 74 18.20 -12.47 -6.74
C SER A 74 17.20 -11.98 -5.67
N ILE A 75 16.34 -11.02 -5.99
CA ILE A 75 15.29 -10.53 -5.09
C ILE A 75 14.06 -11.42 -5.23
N LYS A 76 13.52 -11.87 -4.09
CA LYS A 76 12.22 -12.54 -4.05
C LYS A 76 11.13 -11.56 -3.67
N PHE A 77 10.03 -11.60 -4.41
CA PHE A 77 8.86 -10.78 -4.13
C PHE A 77 7.73 -11.62 -3.54
N PHE A 78 7.08 -11.06 -2.53
CA PHE A 78 5.88 -11.64 -1.95
C PHE A 78 4.76 -10.60 -1.93
N GLY A 79 3.60 -10.99 -2.44
CA GLY A 79 2.35 -10.25 -2.24
C GLY A 79 1.49 -10.98 -1.22
N VAL A 80 1.18 -10.36 -0.09
CA VAL A 80 0.28 -10.95 0.92
C VAL A 80 -1.08 -10.27 0.82
N GLU A 81 -2.11 -11.05 0.61
CA GLU A 81 -3.47 -10.54 0.42
C GLU A 81 -4.49 -11.50 1.04
N ASN A 82 -5.59 -10.97 1.56
CA ASN A 82 -6.62 -11.75 2.24
C ASN A 82 -7.86 -12.02 1.36
N SER A 83 -8.08 -11.23 0.29
CA SER A 83 -9.17 -11.43 -0.67
C SER A 83 -8.83 -12.47 -1.71
N ASP A 84 -9.68 -13.50 -1.86
CA ASP A 84 -9.52 -14.51 -2.90
C ASP A 84 -9.60 -13.91 -4.31
N SER A 85 -10.52 -12.98 -4.53
CA SER A 85 -10.70 -12.35 -5.83
C SER A 85 -9.48 -11.51 -6.22
N MET A 86 -8.92 -10.70 -5.31
CA MET A 86 -7.70 -9.94 -5.56
C MET A 86 -6.52 -10.85 -5.90
N LEU A 87 -6.33 -11.93 -5.12
CA LEU A 87 -5.28 -12.92 -5.36
C LEU A 87 -5.43 -13.62 -6.72
N ASN A 88 -6.66 -13.93 -7.12
CA ASN A 88 -6.91 -14.54 -8.44
C ASN A 88 -6.45 -13.61 -9.57
N TYR A 89 -6.76 -12.30 -9.48
CA TYR A 89 -6.27 -11.31 -10.46
C TYR A 89 -4.74 -11.19 -10.42
N ALA A 90 -4.13 -11.12 -9.24
CA ALA A 90 -2.68 -11.05 -9.09
C ALA A 90 -1.99 -12.28 -9.71
N ASN A 91 -2.49 -13.49 -9.44
CA ASN A 91 -1.95 -14.72 -10.02
C ASN A 91 -2.13 -14.79 -11.55
N GLN A 92 -3.26 -14.31 -12.09
CA GLN A 92 -3.45 -14.23 -13.54
C GLN A 92 -2.45 -13.27 -14.19
N LYS A 93 -2.23 -12.10 -13.61
CA LYS A 93 -1.21 -11.14 -14.08
C LYS A 93 0.20 -11.75 -14.01
N ASN A 94 0.50 -12.51 -12.96
CA ASN A 94 1.81 -13.13 -12.77
C ASN A 94 2.17 -14.15 -13.88
N ILE A 95 1.18 -14.83 -14.46
CA ILE A 95 1.39 -15.77 -15.58
C ILE A 95 1.97 -15.06 -16.82
N SER A 96 1.56 -13.81 -17.06
CA SER A 96 1.97 -13.01 -18.22
C SER A 96 3.04 -11.95 -17.88
N HIS A 97 3.49 -11.91 -16.63
CA HIS A 97 4.48 -10.94 -16.19
C HIS A 97 5.86 -11.28 -16.77
N ASP A 98 6.54 -10.27 -17.30
CA ASP A 98 7.84 -10.37 -17.98
C ASP A 98 9.03 -9.88 -17.12
N GLY A 99 8.85 -9.86 -15.79
CA GLY A 99 9.90 -9.54 -14.83
C GLY A 99 10.94 -10.65 -14.68
N LEU A 100 11.95 -10.43 -13.85
CA LEU A 100 13.08 -11.35 -13.67
C LEU A 100 13.00 -12.12 -12.34
N SER A 101 12.30 -11.58 -11.36
CA SER A 101 12.30 -12.13 -10.00
C SER A 101 11.28 -13.25 -9.81
N GLU A 102 11.50 -14.10 -8.81
CA GLU A 102 10.48 -15.01 -8.30
C GLU A 102 9.42 -14.23 -7.54
N ILE A 103 8.15 -14.30 -8.01
CA ILE A 103 7.01 -13.63 -7.37
C ILE A 103 6.06 -14.67 -6.82
N THR A 104 5.74 -14.57 -5.53
CA THR A 104 4.80 -15.45 -4.84
C THR A 104 3.67 -14.65 -4.21
N PHE A 105 2.42 -15.01 -4.48
CA PHE A 105 1.25 -14.43 -3.79
C PHE A 105 0.74 -15.41 -2.73
N LEU A 106 0.56 -14.88 -1.49
CA LEU A 106 0.14 -15.63 -0.32
C LEU A 106 -1.22 -15.15 0.17
N LYS A 107 -2.17 -16.08 0.33
CA LYS A 107 -3.42 -15.78 1.02
C LYS A 107 -3.22 -15.85 2.52
N TYR A 108 -3.28 -14.69 3.20
CA TYR A 108 -3.14 -14.64 4.65
C TYR A 108 -3.81 -13.42 5.27
N ASP A 109 -4.27 -13.56 6.53
CA ASP A 109 -4.70 -12.41 7.33
C ASP A 109 -3.48 -11.59 7.75
N LEU A 110 -3.41 -10.35 7.30
CA LEU A 110 -2.29 -9.44 7.53
C LEU A 110 -2.06 -9.13 9.01
N THR A 111 -3.06 -9.39 9.86
CA THR A 111 -3.04 -9.13 11.31
C THR A 111 -2.72 -10.37 12.15
N ASP A 112 -2.66 -11.57 11.56
CA ASP A 112 -2.29 -12.80 12.27
C ASP A 112 -0.78 -12.88 12.46
N SER A 113 -0.33 -13.00 13.70
CA SER A 113 1.09 -13.09 14.06
C SER A 113 1.81 -14.31 13.48
N LYS A 114 1.08 -15.35 13.06
CA LYS A 114 1.65 -16.52 12.40
C LYS A 114 2.15 -16.23 10.99
N LEU A 115 1.74 -15.10 10.39
CA LEU A 115 2.20 -14.70 9.06
C LEU A 115 3.74 -14.66 8.97
N SER A 116 4.42 -14.24 10.02
CA SER A 116 5.89 -14.18 10.05
C SER A 116 6.58 -15.54 9.80
N GLN A 117 5.90 -16.67 10.04
CA GLN A 117 6.47 -18.01 9.84
C GLN A 117 6.73 -18.36 8.37
N TYR A 118 6.15 -17.61 7.44
CA TYR A 118 6.35 -17.79 5.99
C TYR A 118 7.59 -17.12 5.44
N PHE A 119 8.30 -16.32 6.26
CA PHE A 119 9.42 -15.51 5.82
C PHE A 119 10.72 -15.83 6.56
N GLU A 120 11.83 -15.62 5.88
CA GLU A 120 13.17 -15.75 6.48
C GLU A 120 13.49 -14.52 7.33
N LEU A 121 13.21 -14.57 8.62
CA LEU A 121 13.34 -13.45 9.55
C LEU A 121 14.80 -13.02 9.85
N LYS A 122 15.78 -13.78 9.37
CA LYS A 122 17.21 -13.45 9.53
C LYS A 122 17.71 -12.46 8.46
N ASN A 123 16.95 -12.27 7.41
CA ASN A 123 17.26 -11.35 6.34
C ASN A 123 16.75 -9.94 6.67
N SER A 124 17.42 -8.93 6.13
CA SER A 124 17.00 -7.53 6.24
C SER A 124 15.94 -7.24 5.16
N ASN A 125 14.70 -7.72 5.35
CA ASN A 125 13.66 -7.62 4.35
C ASN A 125 13.10 -6.19 4.23
N ILE A 126 12.53 -5.87 3.07
CA ILE A 126 11.68 -4.70 2.88
C ILE A 126 10.23 -5.14 2.97
N VAL A 127 9.51 -4.63 3.94
CA VAL A 127 8.08 -4.89 4.11
C VAL A 127 7.31 -3.60 3.90
N MET A 128 6.46 -3.58 2.89
CA MET A 128 5.70 -2.40 2.52
C MET A 128 4.19 -2.62 2.64
N CYS A 129 3.48 -1.52 2.79
CA CYS A 129 2.04 -1.46 2.75
C CYS A 129 1.67 -0.20 1.95
N SER A 130 1.10 -0.39 0.77
CA SER A 130 0.98 0.65 -0.24
C SER A 130 -0.44 1.18 -0.36
N TYR A 131 -0.59 2.35 -0.99
CA TYR A 131 -1.85 2.95 -1.41
C TYR A 131 -2.90 2.99 -0.29
N ASN A 132 -2.47 3.42 0.90
CA ASN A 132 -3.35 3.60 2.07
C ASN A 132 -4.03 2.31 2.59
N THR A 133 -3.49 1.12 2.32
CA THR A 133 -4.06 -0.16 2.79
C THR A 133 -4.28 -0.17 4.30
N LEU A 134 -3.39 0.44 5.12
CA LEU A 134 -3.59 0.56 6.57
C LEU A 134 -4.89 1.32 6.91
N GLY A 135 -5.34 2.23 6.05
CA GLY A 135 -6.59 3.00 6.23
C GLY A 135 -7.85 2.14 6.17
N VAL A 136 -7.80 0.98 5.54
CA VAL A 136 -8.91 0.03 5.46
C VAL A 136 -8.82 -1.09 6.52
N VAL A 137 -7.66 -1.23 7.19
CA VAL A 137 -7.51 -2.16 8.33
C VAL A 137 -8.33 -1.64 9.51
N PRO A 138 -9.13 -2.49 10.21
CA PRO A 138 -9.84 -2.11 11.42
C PRO A 138 -8.91 -1.48 12.46
N SER A 139 -9.36 -0.42 13.12
CA SER A 139 -8.51 0.40 14.02
C SER A 139 -7.89 -0.39 15.16
N ASP A 140 -8.62 -1.35 15.71
CA ASP A 140 -8.16 -2.26 16.79
C ASP A 140 -7.10 -3.27 16.31
N LYS A 141 -6.94 -3.47 15.02
CA LYS A 141 -5.98 -4.41 14.42
C LYS A 141 -4.73 -3.76 13.84
N ARG A 142 -4.69 -2.44 13.70
CA ARG A 142 -3.58 -1.72 13.03
C ARG A 142 -2.23 -1.93 13.70
N LEU A 143 -2.19 -1.94 15.04
CA LEU A 143 -0.94 -2.19 15.74
C LEU A 143 -0.42 -3.61 15.52
N SER A 144 -1.31 -4.61 15.51
CA SER A 144 -0.93 -6.00 15.18
C SER A 144 -0.40 -6.09 13.74
N PHE A 145 -1.04 -5.41 12.78
CA PHE A 145 -0.56 -5.32 11.41
C PHE A 145 0.85 -4.73 11.33
N ILE A 146 1.10 -3.57 11.95
CA ILE A 146 2.41 -2.91 11.96
C ILE A 146 3.47 -3.77 12.67
N ASN A 147 3.10 -4.44 13.76
CA ASN A 147 4.02 -5.34 14.46
C ASN A 147 4.41 -6.55 13.61
N ASN A 148 3.48 -7.10 12.81
CA ASN A 148 3.79 -8.14 11.84
C ASN A 148 4.79 -7.63 10.79
N MET A 149 4.58 -6.42 10.25
CA MET A 149 5.52 -5.82 9.31
C MET A 149 6.92 -5.70 9.91
N LYS A 150 7.03 -5.16 11.14
CA LYS A 150 8.32 -5.02 11.85
C LYS A 150 9.00 -6.37 12.07
N THR A 151 8.23 -7.40 12.46
CA THR A 151 8.76 -8.74 12.68
C THR A 151 9.29 -9.35 11.39
N ILE A 152 8.54 -9.23 10.29
CA ILE A 152 8.91 -9.80 8.98
C ILE A 152 10.10 -9.05 8.36
N ALA A 153 10.20 -7.73 8.57
CA ALA A 153 11.32 -6.93 8.11
C ALA A 153 12.65 -7.44 8.71
N GLY A 154 12.63 -7.87 9.95
CA GLY A 154 13.83 -8.38 10.62
C GLY A 154 14.84 -7.27 10.93
N LYS A 155 15.96 -7.65 11.51
CA LYS A 155 17.01 -6.69 11.90
C LYS A 155 17.59 -5.99 10.67
N ASN A 156 17.74 -4.66 10.75
CA ASN A 156 18.14 -3.77 9.67
C ASN A 156 17.19 -3.75 8.46
N GLY A 157 16.05 -4.44 8.52
CA GLY A 157 15.03 -4.38 7.48
C GLY A 157 14.28 -3.05 7.47
N LEU A 158 13.53 -2.81 6.42
CA LEU A 158 12.71 -1.61 6.26
C LEU A 158 11.24 -1.94 6.39
N VAL A 159 10.52 -1.13 7.15
CA VAL A 159 9.05 -1.03 7.09
C VAL A 159 8.69 0.24 6.36
N ILE A 160 7.92 0.14 5.29
CA ILE A 160 7.52 1.26 4.44
C ILE A 160 5.98 1.32 4.40
N LEU A 161 5.41 2.47 4.74
CA LEU A 161 3.98 2.75 4.57
C LEU A 161 3.78 3.88 3.57
N THR A 162 2.96 3.69 2.55
CA THR A 162 2.51 4.79 1.70
C THR A 162 1.05 5.10 2.04
N MET A 163 0.84 6.28 2.61
CA MET A 163 -0.43 6.67 3.22
C MET A 163 -0.97 7.95 2.61
N PHE A 164 -2.28 8.02 2.43
CA PHE A 164 -2.93 9.27 2.03
C PHE A 164 -2.83 10.30 3.15
N ASN A 165 -2.58 11.55 2.77
CA ASN A 165 -2.34 12.65 3.70
C ASN A 165 -3.65 13.18 4.29
N GLY A 166 -3.87 12.92 5.57
CA GLY A 166 -5.07 13.37 6.28
C GLY A 166 -5.20 14.88 6.41
N ASP A 167 -4.07 15.63 6.35
CA ASP A 167 -4.10 17.08 6.46
C ASP A 167 -4.74 17.74 5.22
N ASP A 168 -4.75 17.07 4.06
CA ASP A 168 -5.38 17.51 2.81
C ASP A 168 -6.69 16.75 2.49
N PHE A 169 -7.23 15.99 3.44
CA PHE A 169 -8.41 15.14 3.24
C PHE A 169 -9.59 15.88 2.60
N GLY A 170 -10.02 17.01 3.18
CA GLY A 170 -11.19 17.74 2.72
C GLY A 170 -11.10 18.24 1.28
N PHE A 171 -9.87 18.45 0.76
CA PHE A 171 -9.65 18.91 -0.60
C PHE A 171 -9.36 17.80 -1.60
N VAL A 172 -8.49 16.84 -1.23
CA VAL A 172 -8.02 15.81 -2.15
C VAL A 172 -8.98 14.62 -2.21
N ALA A 173 -9.51 14.17 -1.06
CA ALA A 173 -10.34 12.97 -1.01
C ALA A 173 -11.59 13.03 -1.90
N PRO A 174 -12.37 14.13 -1.95
CA PRO A 174 -13.51 14.19 -2.87
C PRO A 174 -13.12 14.01 -4.34
N LYS A 175 -12.04 14.66 -4.80
CA LYS A 175 -11.57 14.55 -6.17
C LYS A 175 -11.10 13.13 -6.52
N MET A 176 -10.40 12.49 -5.58
CA MET A 176 -9.92 11.12 -5.71
C MET A 176 -11.10 10.14 -5.78
N TYR A 177 -11.98 10.11 -4.77
CA TYR A 177 -13.05 9.12 -4.71
C TYR A 177 -14.07 9.27 -5.84
N HIS A 178 -14.33 10.48 -6.34
CA HIS A 178 -15.15 10.66 -7.54
C HIS A 178 -14.53 9.97 -8.78
N SER A 179 -13.20 9.94 -8.91
CA SER A 179 -12.54 9.22 -10.00
C SER A 179 -12.53 7.70 -9.82
N MET A 180 -12.84 7.21 -8.62
CA MET A 180 -12.87 5.78 -8.27
C MET A 180 -14.29 5.19 -8.21
N LEU A 181 -15.29 5.92 -8.69
CA LEU A 181 -16.71 5.47 -8.70
C LEU A 181 -16.91 4.06 -9.28
N PRO A 182 -16.18 3.59 -10.32
CA PRO A 182 -16.34 2.22 -10.78
C PRO A 182 -16.12 1.18 -9.67
N MET A 183 -15.16 1.41 -8.78
CA MET A 183 -14.86 0.52 -7.64
C MET A 183 -15.79 0.78 -6.45
N ILE A 184 -15.85 2.03 -5.97
CA ILE A 184 -16.59 2.35 -4.74
C ILE A 184 -18.12 2.40 -4.93
N LYS A 185 -18.60 2.37 -6.18
CA LYS A 185 -20.00 2.33 -6.65
C LYS A 185 -20.80 3.59 -6.37
N GLN A 186 -20.67 4.21 -5.20
CA GLN A 186 -21.44 5.41 -4.84
C GLN A 186 -20.72 6.28 -3.82
N ILE A 187 -21.13 7.54 -3.81
CA ILE A 187 -20.77 8.54 -2.81
C ILE A 187 -22.09 9.06 -2.26
N ASP A 188 -22.27 8.93 -0.94
CA ASP A 188 -23.45 9.40 -0.22
C ASP A 188 -23.20 10.82 0.32
N ASP A 189 -24.23 11.53 0.76
CA ASP A 189 -24.10 12.93 1.25
C ASP A 189 -23.18 13.03 2.48
N ASP A 190 -23.07 11.98 3.27
CA ASP A 190 -22.24 11.87 4.48
C ASP A 190 -20.96 11.05 4.29
N SER A 191 -20.58 10.75 3.04
CA SER A 191 -19.41 9.90 2.76
C SER A 191 -18.08 10.49 3.21
N PHE A 192 -17.97 11.81 3.41
CA PHE A 192 -16.75 12.50 3.78
C PHE A 192 -16.80 13.03 5.22
N ASP A 193 -16.37 12.22 6.18
CA ASP A 193 -16.18 12.66 7.57
C ASP A 193 -14.84 13.40 7.70
N GLU A 194 -14.87 14.72 7.54
CA GLU A 194 -13.68 15.57 7.60
C GLU A 194 -13.04 15.56 9.00
N THR A 195 -13.85 15.45 10.06
CA THR A 195 -13.36 15.47 11.44
C THR A 195 -12.46 14.27 11.73
N ASN A 196 -12.89 13.08 11.30
CA ASN A 196 -12.15 11.84 11.48
C ASN A 196 -11.30 11.47 10.26
N ARG A 197 -11.37 12.26 9.18
CA ARG A 197 -10.68 12.02 7.91
C ARG A 197 -10.96 10.63 7.35
N VAL A 198 -12.26 10.29 7.29
CA VAL A 198 -12.75 9.00 6.84
C VAL A 198 -13.66 9.17 5.65
N PHE A 199 -13.36 8.45 4.57
CA PHE A 199 -14.33 8.18 3.54
C PHE A 199 -15.08 6.89 3.87
N HIS A 200 -16.40 6.90 3.76
CA HIS A 200 -17.25 5.71 3.88
C HIS A 200 -18.45 5.82 2.95
N ASN A 201 -19.11 4.70 2.70
CA ASN A 201 -20.37 4.69 1.96
C ASN A 201 -21.32 3.59 2.46
N SER A 202 -22.57 3.64 2.03
CA SER A 202 -23.62 2.72 2.46
C SER A 202 -23.44 1.28 1.99
N ILE A 203 -22.56 1.02 1.00
CA ILE A 203 -22.19 -0.35 0.60
C ILE A 203 -21.06 -0.96 1.44
N GLY A 204 -20.56 -0.22 2.45
CA GLY A 204 -19.59 -0.72 3.42
C GLY A 204 -18.12 -0.46 3.08
N PHE A 205 -17.81 0.29 2.02
CA PHE A 205 -16.43 0.75 1.81
C PHE A 205 -16.08 1.81 2.86
N ARG A 206 -14.89 1.68 3.46
CA ARG A 206 -14.39 2.64 4.44
C ARG A 206 -12.88 2.73 4.33
N SER A 207 -12.36 3.97 4.30
CA SER A 207 -10.94 4.26 4.25
C SER A 207 -10.62 5.48 5.11
N GLN A 208 -9.69 5.34 6.04
CA GLN A 208 -9.21 6.44 6.88
C GLN A 208 -7.92 7.01 6.31
N TRP A 209 -7.80 8.34 6.31
CA TRP A 209 -6.58 9.07 6.01
C TRP A 209 -5.90 9.50 7.31
N PHE A 210 -4.59 9.58 7.31
CA PHE A 210 -3.83 9.84 8.54
C PHE A 210 -2.99 11.09 8.42
N THR A 211 -2.87 11.83 9.52
CA THR A 211 -1.86 12.87 9.66
C THR A 211 -0.46 12.24 9.77
N LYS A 212 0.57 13.05 9.47
CA LYS A 212 1.97 12.61 9.59
C LYS A 212 2.28 12.12 11.01
N ASN A 213 1.79 12.81 12.03
CA ASN A 213 2.05 12.49 13.42
C ASN A 213 1.40 11.16 13.87
N GLU A 214 0.20 10.86 13.38
CA GLU A 214 -0.46 9.59 13.68
C GLU A 214 0.35 8.39 13.16
N ILE A 215 0.84 8.45 11.92
CA ILE A 215 1.66 7.36 11.35
C ILE A 215 3.03 7.29 12.01
N LYS A 216 3.71 8.42 12.24
CA LYS A 216 5.00 8.43 12.96
C LYS A 216 4.89 7.79 14.34
N SER A 217 3.81 8.09 15.08
CA SER A 217 3.53 7.47 16.38
C SER A 217 3.28 5.97 16.29
N MET A 218 2.50 5.50 15.31
CA MET A 218 2.23 4.06 15.13
C MET A 218 3.48 3.28 14.71
N LEU A 219 4.33 3.87 13.88
CA LEU A 219 5.60 3.26 13.45
C LEU A 219 6.69 3.35 14.51
N ASP A 220 6.56 4.22 15.50
CA ASP A 220 7.62 4.58 16.45
C ASP A 220 8.89 5.07 15.71
N THR A 221 8.71 6.03 14.81
CA THR A 221 9.79 6.60 14.00
C THR A 221 9.88 8.12 14.17
N SER A 222 11.10 8.63 14.22
CA SER A 222 11.38 10.07 14.19
C SER A 222 11.68 10.60 12.78
N LEU A 223 11.82 9.73 11.79
CA LEU A 223 12.11 10.13 10.42
C LEU A 223 10.95 10.94 9.83
N GLU A 224 11.31 11.98 9.06
CA GLU A 224 10.30 12.72 8.31
C GLU A 224 9.87 11.92 7.08
N PRO A 225 8.56 11.88 6.78
CA PRO A 225 8.07 11.17 5.61
C PRO A 225 8.45 11.92 4.32
N ILE A 226 8.57 11.15 3.24
CA ILE A 226 8.76 11.68 1.90
C ILE A 226 7.38 12.03 1.32
N PRO A 227 7.11 13.27 0.95
CA PRO A 227 5.80 13.66 0.43
C PRO A 227 5.59 13.13 -0.99
N ILE A 228 4.34 12.75 -1.30
CA ILE A 228 3.86 12.52 -2.65
C ILE A 228 3.01 13.72 -3.03
N ASP A 229 3.65 14.69 -3.68
CA ASP A 229 3.00 15.94 -4.07
C ASP A 229 2.40 15.81 -5.47
N VAL A 230 1.22 16.40 -5.64
CA VAL A 230 0.48 16.48 -6.90
C VAL A 230 0.03 17.91 -7.15
N VAL A 231 -0.18 18.26 -8.42
CA VAL A 231 -0.70 19.59 -8.78
C VAL A 231 -2.20 19.48 -9.06
N ILE A 232 -2.99 20.29 -8.37
CA ILE A 232 -4.44 20.39 -8.54
C ILE A 232 -4.80 21.89 -8.64
N ASP A 233 -5.49 22.28 -9.70
CA ASP A 233 -5.91 23.67 -9.91
C ASP A 233 -4.72 24.65 -9.77
N ASP A 234 -3.58 24.33 -10.41
CA ASP A 234 -2.30 25.07 -10.37
C ASP A 234 -1.65 25.22 -8.98
N LYS A 235 -2.09 24.45 -7.99
CA LYS A 235 -1.53 24.44 -6.65
C LYS A 235 -0.93 23.08 -6.32
N CYS A 236 0.19 23.10 -5.59
CA CYS A 236 0.82 21.90 -5.06
C CYS A 236 0.09 21.44 -3.79
N HIS A 237 -0.30 20.17 -3.78
CA HIS A 237 -0.92 19.50 -2.64
C HIS A 237 -0.16 18.22 -2.31
N THR A 238 0.01 17.93 -1.02
CA THR A 238 0.56 16.65 -0.60
C THR A 238 -0.57 15.62 -0.54
N PHE A 239 -0.70 14.80 -1.58
CA PHE A 239 -1.72 13.75 -1.63
C PHE A 239 -1.42 12.61 -0.65
N GLY A 240 -0.17 12.22 -0.54
CA GLY A 240 0.25 11.16 0.36
C GLY A 240 1.65 11.36 0.90
N ASN A 241 2.05 10.44 1.76
CA ASN A 241 3.37 10.43 2.36
C ASN A 241 3.92 9.01 2.40
N VAL A 242 5.21 8.86 2.13
CA VAL A 242 5.95 7.61 2.30
C VAL A 242 6.71 7.67 3.62
N PHE A 243 6.33 6.81 4.55
CA PHE A 243 6.97 6.67 5.86
C PHE A 243 7.94 5.50 5.83
N VAL A 244 9.11 5.68 6.40
CA VAL A 244 10.15 4.65 6.49
C VAL A 244 10.54 4.45 7.95
N ASN A 245 10.64 3.19 8.36
CA ASN A 245 11.21 2.82 9.65
C ASN A 245 12.26 1.73 9.44
N VAL A 246 13.47 1.96 9.94
CA VAL A 246 14.56 0.99 9.95
C VAL A 246 14.50 0.19 11.24
N ILE A 247 14.41 -1.12 11.14
CA ILE A 247 14.30 -2.00 12.31
C ILE A 247 15.69 -2.22 12.93
N ALA A 248 15.83 -1.90 14.21
CA ALA A 248 17.09 -1.98 14.96
C ALA A 248 17.48 -3.43 15.35
#